data_4c7b50cd3b90662c80d2cf7c2920a149
#
_entry.id   4c7b50cd3b90662c80d2cf7c2920a149
#
_cell.length_a   1.000
_cell.length_b   1.000
_cell.length_c   1.000
_cell.angle_alpha   90.00
_cell.angle_beta   90.00
_cell.angle_gamma   90.00
#
_symmetry.space_group_name_H-M   'P 1'
#
loop_
_entity.id
_entity.type
_entity.pdbx_description
1 polymer ?
#
loop_
_entity_poly.entity_id
_entity_poly.type
_entity_poly.pdbx_seq_one_letter_code
_entity_poly.pdbx_strand_id
1 'polypeptide(L)'
;MANETTSSTVSELYTEIVAEALFVAQEQSIMRGLVRNYTIAGGGKSVEVPIYSAVSAAAVNEATDLTNTAVNPTSVTITATEKGVMTTLTDLARNSAPRNVAGDIGRLFGEAIAKKMDQDLIALFDGFSTSIGGAGTELTIDNIFKAVATLRQANVPMPYYGVFNPKVIYNVKKSLTNTFVNPNAGDLQNEAMRTGFIGTIAG
;
A
#
# COMPACT_ATOMS: atom_id res chain seq x y z
N MET A 1 15.59 -43.33 -10.66
CA MET A 1 14.22 -43.66 -10.22
C MET A 1 13.86 -42.63 -9.23
N ALA A 2 13.03 -41.70 -9.64
CA ALA A 2 12.51 -40.66 -8.75
C ALA A 2 11.62 -41.32 -7.70
N ASN A 3 11.93 -41.17 -6.43
CA ASN A 3 11.08 -41.57 -5.34
C ASN A 3 9.87 -40.62 -5.35
N GLU A 4 8.80 -41.05 -5.99
CA GLU A 4 7.55 -40.29 -5.98
C GLU A 4 6.96 -40.37 -4.58
N THR A 5 6.97 -39.24 -3.88
CA THR A 5 6.25 -39.07 -2.63
C THR A 5 4.78 -39.28 -2.92
N THR A 6 4.13 -40.18 -2.22
CA THR A 6 2.71 -40.48 -2.42
C THR A 6 1.85 -39.24 -2.25
N SER A 7 0.91 -39.03 -3.15
CA SER A 7 0.09 -37.82 -3.31
C SER A 7 -0.71 -37.39 -2.04
N SER A 8 -0.96 -38.30 -1.11
CA SER A 8 -1.70 -38.01 0.12
C SER A 8 -0.90 -37.16 1.12
N THR A 9 0.37 -37.48 1.36
CA THR A 9 1.22 -36.72 2.30
C THR A 9 1.62 -35.34 1.78
N VAL A 10 1.76 -35.20 0.46
CA VAL A 10 2.04 -33.90 -0.18
C VAL A 10 0.83 -33.01 -0.14
N SER A 11 -0.39 -33.53 -0.27
CA SER A 11 -1.63 -32.75 -0.24
C SER A 11 -1.87 -32.12 1.13
N GLU A 12 -1.68 -32.86 2.22
CA GLU A 12 -1.86 -32.32 3.58
C GLU A 12 -0.83 -31.23 3.90
N LEU A 13 0.45 -31.47 3.57
CA LEU A 13 1.51 -30.51 3.77
C LEU A 13 1.30 -29.22 2.95
N TYR A 14 0.85 -29.36 1.72
CA TYR A 14 0.55 -28.22 0.85
C TYR A 14 -0.58 -27.35 1.42
N THR A 15 -1.62 -27.97 1.95
CA THR A 15 -2.75 -27.25 2.56
C THR A 15 -2.32 -26.45 3.79
N GLU A 16 -1.48 -27.03 4.66
CA GLU A 16 -0.95 -26.34 5.83
C GLU A 16 -0.08 -25.14 5.45
N ILE A 17 0.85 -25.32 4.49
CA ILE A 17 1.72 -24.23 4.01
C ILE A 17 0.90 -23.09 3.40
N VAL A 18 -0.11 -23.39 2.59
CA VAL A 18 -0.95 -22.37 1.94
C VAL A 18 -1.78 -21.63 2.96
N ALA A 19 -2.37 -22.31 3.94
CA ALA A 19 -3.17 -21.67 4.98
C ALA A 19 -2.33 -20.69 5.81
N GLU A 20 -1.15 -21.10 6.26
CA GLU A 20 -0.25 -20.25 7.04
C GLU A 20 0.26 -19.07 6.20
N ALA A 21 0.63 -19.31 4.94
CA ALA A 21 1.07 -18.24 4.04
C ALA A 21 0.01 -17.19 3.78
N LEU A 22 -1.25 -17.58 3.58
CA LEU A 22 -2.36 -16.66 3.39
C LEU A 22 -2.65 -15.84 4.64
N PHE A 23 -2.58 -16.46 5.82
CA PHE A 23 -2.78 -15.77 7.09
C PHE A 23 -1.72 -14.67 7.29
N VAL A 24 -0.45 -15.02 7.16
CA VAL A 24 0.66 -14.07 7.31
C VAL A 24 0.61 -12.95 6.24
N ALA A 25 0.29 -13.29 5.00
CA ALA A 25 0.17 -12.30 3.93
C ALA A 25 -0.93 -11.27 4.19
N GLN A 26 -2.06 -11.68 4.77
CA GLN A 26 -3.15 -10.77 5.12
C GLN A 26 -2.78 -9.84 6.28
N GLU A 27 -2.04 -10.34 7.26
CA GLU A 27 -1.69 -9.59 8.46
C GLU A 27 -0.57 -8.58 8.21
N GLN A 28 0.38 -8.88 7.35
CA GLN A 28 1.58 -8.06 7.14
C GLN A 28 1.47 -7.02 6.02
N SER A 29 0.51 -7.15 5.11
CA SER A 29 0.35 -6.18 4.02
C SER A 29 -0.28 -4.87 4.51
N ILE A 30 0.49 -3.79 4.52
CA ILE A 30 0.06 -2.46 4.95
C ILE A 30 -0.74 -1.76 3.85
N MET A 31 -0.29 -1.85 2.60
CA MET A 31 -0.89 -1.13 1.47
C MET A 31 -2.29 -1.61 1.12
N ARG A 32 -2.58 -2.89 1.33
CA ARG A 32 -3.90 -3.47 1.06
C ARG A 32 -5.03 -2.78 1.83
N GLY A 33 -4.76 -2.35 3.07
CA GLY A 33 -5.74 -1.64 3.90
C GLY A 33 -5.96 -0.18 3.50
N LEU A 34 -5.03 0.41 2.74
CA LEU A 34 -5.07 1.81 2.32
C LEU A 34 -5.68 2.02 0.94
N VAL A 35 -5.84 0.96 0.14
CA VAL A 35 -6.38 1.01 -1.21
C VAL A 35 -7.77 0.40 -1.29
N ARG A 36 -8.55 0.82 -2.28
CA ARG A 36 -9.87 0.24 -2.53
C ARG A 36 -9.73 -1.13 -3.18
N ASN A 37 -10.25 -2.15 -2.52
CA ASN A 37 -10.22 -3.53 -3.00
C ASN A 37 -11.43 -3.84 -3.88
N TYR A 38 -11.20 -4.53 -5.00
CA TYR A 38 -12.23 -5.05 -5.89
C TYR A 38 -12.13 -6.57 -5.97
N THR A 39 -13.27 -7.24 -6.01
CA THR A 39 -13.34 -8.68 -6.16
C THR A 39 -13.75 -9.02 -7.58
N ILE A 40 -13.03 -9.92 -8.23
CA ILE A 40 -13.38 -10.43 -9.55
C ILE A 40 -14.41 -11.54 -9.36
N ALA A 41 -15.63 -11.30 -9.85
CA ALA A 41 -16.71 -12.29 -9.83
C ALA A 41 -16.76 -13.08 -11.14
N GLY A 42 -17.18 -14.36 -11.07
CA GLY A 42 -17.55 -15.14 -12.25
C GLY A 42 -16.40 -15.63 -13.14
N GLY A 43 -15.18 -15.77 -12.62
CA GLY A 43 -14.07 -16.36 -13.38
C GLY A 43 -13.43 -15.42 -14.42
N GLY A 44 -13.71 -14.12 -14.35
CA GLY A 44 -13.08 -13.10 -15.17
C GLY A 44 -11.63 -12.84 -14.73
N LYS A 45 -10.83 -12.21 -15.60
CA LYS A 45 -9.45 -11.82 -15.33
C LYS A 45 -9.30 -10.32 -15.04
N SER A 46 -10.35 -9.53 -15.28
CA SER A 46 -10.33 -8.07 -15.16
C SER A 46 -11.62 -7.53 -14.55
N VAL A 47 -11.50 -6.35 -13.93
CA VAL A 47 -12.63 -5.57 -13.42
C VAL A 47 -12.56 -4.20 -14.08
N GLU A 48 -13.70 -3.73 -14.63
CA GLU A 48 -13.85 -2.37 -15.12
C GLU A 48 -14.38 -1.47 -14.02
N VAL A 49 -13.67 -0.38 -13.76
CA VAL A 49 -14.06 0.62 -12.78
C VAL A 49 -14.50 1.88 -13.51
N PRO A 50 -15.78 2.28 -13.44
CA PRO A 50 -16.25 3.51 -14.08
C PRO A 50 -15.74 4.74 -13.31
N ILE A 51 -15.26 5.73 -14.04
CA ILE A 51 -14.85 7.04 -13.54
C ILE A 51 -15.78 8.08 -14.13
N TYR A 52 -16.45 8.84 -13.26
CA TYR A 52 -17.33 9.93 -13.67
C TYR A 52 -16.57 11.25 -13.61
N SER A 53 -16.68 12.04 -14.67
CA SER A 53 -16.15 13.41 -14.70
C SER A 53 -16.97 14.32 -13.78
N ALA A 54 -16.32 15.28 -13.14
CA ALA A 54 -17.00 16.31 -12.38
C ALA A 54 -17.86 17.17 -13.31
N VAL A 55 -19.08 17.48 -12.89
CA VAL A 55 -20.01 18.35 -13.60
C VAL A 55 -20.05 19.70 -12.92
N SER A 56 -19.94 20.77 -13.67
CA SER A 56 -20.07 22.15 -13.17
C SER A 56 -21.50 22.65 -13.29
N ALA A 57 -22.00 23.28 -12.25
CA ALA A 57 -23.27 23.99 -12.30
C ALA A 57 -23.12 25.31 -13.08
N ALA A 58 -24.05 25.61 -13.96
CA ALA A 58 -24.12 26.87 -14.66
C ALA A 58 -25.09 27.83 -13.98
N ALA A 59 -24.78 29.12 -14.02
CA ALA A 59 -25.74 30.14 -13.59
C ALA A 59 -26.90 30.25 -14.59
N VAL A 60 -28.10 30.32 -14.06
CA VAL A 60 -29.33 30.46 -14.87
C VAL A 60 -29.86 31.89 -14.73
N ASN A 61 -30.02 32.57 -15.86
CA ASN A 61 -30.70 33.85 -15.89
C ASN A 61 -32.20 33.65 -16.16
N GLU A 62 -33.00 34.56 -15.72
CA GLU A 62 -34.45 34.60 -16.00
C GLU A 62 -34.69 34.55 -17.52
N ALA A 63 -35.58 33.68 -17.96
CA ALA A 63 -35.90 33.40 -19.36
C ALA A 63 -34.82 32.68 -20.21
N THR A 64 -33.84 32.03 -19.61
CA THR A 64 -32.83 31.22 -20.31
C THR A 64 -32.95 29.77 -19.89
N ASP A 65 -33.12 28.85 -20.84
CA ASP A 65 -33.18 27.41 -20.58
C ASP A 65 -31.76 26.86 -20.24
N LEU A 66 -31.73 25.89 -19.31
CA LEU A 66 -30.53 25.13 -18.99
C LEU A 66 -30.14 24.25 -20.18
N THR A 67 -28.88 24.34 -20.59
CA THR A 67 -28.30 23.39 -21.56
C THR A 67 -28.04 22.05 -20.89
N ASN A 68 -28.47 20.99 -21.55
CA ASN A 68 -28.23 19.62 -21.08
C ASN A 68 -26.73 19.32 -21.11
N THR A 69 -26.17 18.94 -19.96
CA THR A 69 -24.78 18.53 -19.85
C THR A 69 -24.69 17.00 -19.82
N ALA A 70 -24.06 16.43 -20.86
CA ALA A 70 -23.86 14.98 -20.92
C ALA A 70 -22.78 14.54 -19.91
N VAL A 71 -23.10 13.55 -19.09
CA VAL A 71 -22.15 12.88 -18.20
C VAL A 71 -21.67 11.61 -18.87
N ASN A 72 -20.49 11.64 -19.44
CA ASN A 72 -19.90 10.48 -20.11
C ASN A 72 -18.92 9.80 -19.15
N PRO A 73 -19.23 8.60 -18.62
CA PRO A 73 -18.30 7.84 -17.80
C PRO A 73 -17.15 7.31 -18.65
N THR A 74 -15.94 7.40 -18.15
CA THR A 74 -14.78 6.65 -18.66
C THR A 74 -14.56 5.44 -17.78
N SER A 75 -14.00 4.35 -18.31
CA SER A 75 -13.68 3.16 -17.51
C SER A 75 -12.18 2.91 -17.48
N VAL A 76 -11.69 2.45 -16.33
CA VAL A 76 -10.34 1.93 -16.17
C VAL A 76 -10.44 0.43 -15.90
N THR A 77 -9.74 -0.35 -16.72
CA THR A 77 -9.70 -1.81 -16.57
C THR A 77 -8.54 -2.21 -15.67
N ILE A 78 -8.85 -2.86 -14.55
CA ILE A 78 -7.87 -3.44 -13.64
C ILE A 78 -7.76 -4.93 -13.97
N THR A 79 -6.58 -5.37 -14.42
CA THR A 79 -6.32 -6.77 -14.76
C THR A 79 -5.53 -7.45 -13.65
N ALA A 80 -6.01 -8.60 -13.18
CA ALA A 80 -5.31 -9.40 -12.20
C ALA A 80 -4.10 -10.10 -12.82
N THR A 81 -2.98 -10.07 -12.12
CA THR A 81 -1.76 -10.81 -12.45
C THR A 81 -1.49 -11.84 -11.38
N GLU A 82 -1.05 -13.02 -11.78
CA GLU A 82 -0.69 -14.10 -10.87
C GLU A 82 0.71 -13.87 -10.31
N LYS A 83 0.85 -14.06 -9.00
CA LYS A 83 2.13 -14.01 -8.28
C LYS A 83 2.22 -15.23 -7.39
N GLY A 84 3.37 -15.87 -7.35
CA GLY A 84 3.57 -17.06 -6.54
C GLY A 84 5.02 -17.25 -6.13
N VAL A 85 5.21 -18.10 -5.14
CA VAL A 85 6.52 -18.58 -4.67
C VAL A 85 6.46 -20.10 -4.63
N MET A 86 7.51 -20.78 -5.06
CA MET A 86 7.62 -22.23 -5.04
C MET A 86 8.96 -22.65 -4.44
N THR A 87 8.94 -23.67 -3.61
CA THR A 87 10.15 -24.36 -3.14
C THR A 87 9.95 -25.87 -3.17
N THR A 88 11.02 -26.61 -3.30
CA THR A 88 11.00 -28.07 -3.25
C THR A 88 11.63 -28.53 -1.94
N LEU A 89 10.86 -29.25 -1.13
CA LEU A 89 11.32 -29.84 0.14
C LEU A 89 11.54 -31.34 -0.07
N THR A 90 12.74 -31.82 0.19
CA THR A 90 13.05 -33.25 0.11
C THR A 90 12.61 -33.97 1.38
N ASP A 91 12.23 -35.25 1.27
CA ASP A 91 11.86 -36.10 2.41
C ASP A 91 12.97 -36.22 3.45
N LEU A 92 14.22 -36.24 3.01
CA LEU A 92 15.37 -36.24 3.91
C LEU A 92 15.43 -34.94 4.74
N ALA A 93 15.24 -33.78 4.14
CA ALA A 93 15.22 -32.49 4.83
C ALA A 93 14.06 -32.40 5.82
N ARG A 94 12.88 -32.88 5.45
CA ARG A 94 11.70 -32.94 6.31
C ARG A 94 11.91 -33.84 7.53
N ASN A 95 12.45 -35.04 7.34
CA ASN A 95 12.62 -36.04 8.39
C ASN A 95 13.82 -35.77 9.31
N SER A 96 14.84 -35.04 8.83
CA SER A 96 16.03 -34.69 9.60
C SER A 96 15.85 -33.35 10.37
N ALA A 97 14.83 -32.58 10.09
CA ALA A 97 14.61 -31.30 10.72
C ALA A 97 14.00 -31.46 12.12
N PRO A 98 14.57 -30.83 13.17
CA PRO A 98 14.08 -30.91 14.53
C PRO A 98 12.82 -30.06 14.80
N ARG A 99 12.33 -29.30 13.82
CA ARG A 99 11.21 -28.35 13.92
C ARG A 99 10.22 -28.54 12.79
N ASN A 100 9.04 -27.93 12.93
CA ASN A 100 8.03 -27.89 11.86
C ASN A 100 8.48 -26.99 10.70
N VAL A 101 9.27 -27.54 9.79
CA VAL A 101 9.81 -26.83 8.62
C VAL A 101 8.68 -26.37 7.69
N ALA A 102 7.56 -27.07 7.63
CA ALA A 102 6.43 -26.70 6.78
C ALA A 102 5.80 -25.36 7.24
N GLY A 103 5.57 -25.21 8.55
CA GLY A 103 5.04 -23.95 9.12
C GLY A 103 6.01 -22.77 8.90
N ASP A 104 7.32 -23.00 9.09
CA ASP A 104 8.33 -21.96 8.87
C ASP A 104 8.39 -21.52 7.40
N ILE A 105 8.31 -22.46 6.45
CA ILE A 105 8.22 -22.17 5.01
C ILE A 105 6.93 -21.40 4.68
N GLY A 106 5.80 -21.80 5.28
CA GLY A 106 4.53 -21.11 5.11
C GLY A 106 4.61 -19.62 5.51
N ARG A 107 5.22 -19.34 6.64
CA ARG A 107 5.44 -17.95 7.10
C ARG A 107 6.34 -17.16 6.14
N LEU A 108 7.45 -17.74 5.71
CA LEU A 108 8.34 -17.10 4.74
C LEU A 108 7.64 -16.81 3.42
N PHE A 109 6.75 -17.69 2.96
CA PHE A 109 5.95 -17.45 1.76
C PHE A 109 4.93 -16.34 1.96
N GLY A 110 4.28 -16.30 3.12
CA GLY A 110 3.36 -15.22 3.50
C GLY A 110 4.05 -13.86 3.50
N GLU A 111 5.21 -13.76 4.14
CA GLU A 111 6.02 -12.53 4.16
C GLU A 111 6.46 -12.11 2.75
N ALA A 112 6.89 -13.06 1.92
CA ALA A 112 7.30 -12.78 0.55
C ALA A 112 6.14 -12.26 -0.32
N ILE A 113 4.95 -12.86 -0.18
CA ILE A 113 3.74 -12.43 -0.89
C ILE A 113 3.29 -11.05 -0.41
N ALA A 114 3.24 -10.81 0.91
CA ALA A 114 2.88 -9.52 1.48
C ALA A 114 3.82 -8.40 0.99
N LYS A 115 5.11 -8.65 1.06
CA LYS A 115 6.14 -7.73 0.56
C LYS A 115 5.97 -7.46 -0.94
N LYS A 116 5.68 -8.48 -1.73
CA LYS A 116 5.49 -8.32 -3.18
C LYS A 116 4.24 -7.51 -3.50
N MET A 117 3.14 -7.72 -2.77
CA MET A 117 1.91 -6.94 -2.91
C MET A 117 2.17 -5.46 -2.60
N ASP A 118 2.82 -5.17 -1.50
CA ASP A 118 3.14 -3.79 -1.11
C ASP A 118 4.09 -3.12 -2.12
N GLN A 119 5.10 -3.84 -2.61
CA GLN A 119 6.02 -3.33 -3.63
C GLN A 119 5.30 -3.02 -4.96
N ASP A 120 4.42 -3.91 -5.42
CA ASP A 120 3.68 -3.71 -6.66
C ASP A 120 2.71 -2.51 -6.55
N LEU A 121 2.06 -2.32 -5.40
CA LEU A 121 1.21 -1.17 -5.15
C LEU A 121 1.99 0.16 -5.07
N ILE A 122 3.14 0.16 -4.39
CA ILE A 122 4.01 1.35 -4.30
C ILE A 122 4.58 1.71 -5.67
N ALA A 123 4.95 0.75 -6.50
CA ALA A 123 5.46 1.00 -7.84
C ALA A 123 4.48 1.73 -8.75
N LEU A 124 3.17 1.65 -8.49
CA LEU A 124 2.17 2.40 -9.24
C LEU A 124 2.24 3.91 -9.00
N PHE A 125 2.85 4.37 -7.90
CA PHE A 125 3.00 5.80 -7.63
C PHE A 125 3.93 6.51 -8.61
N ASP A 126 4.88 5.80 -9.21
CA ASP A 126 5.76 6.35 -10.26
C ASP A 126 4.99 6.79 -11.51
N GLY A 127 3.78 6.25 -11.71
CA GLY A 127 2.89 6.61 -12.82
C GLY A 127 2.07 7.88 -12.60
N PHE A 128 2.12 8.50 -11.42
CA PHE A 128 1.37 9.72 -11.16
C PHE A 128 2.04 10.94 -11.80
N SER A 129 1.22 11.82 -12.40
CA SER A 129 1.69 13.01 -13.09
C SER A 129 2.23 14.09 -12.15
N THR A 130 1.84 14.07 -10.89
CA THR A 130 2.25 15.08 -9.89
C THR A 130 3.26 14.49 -8.92
N SER A 131 4.47 15.05 -8.93
CA SER A 131 5.52 14.73 -7.97
C SER A 131 5.94 15.96 -7.19
N ILE A 132 6.25 15.81 -5.92
CA ILE A 132 6.70 16.88 -5.02
C ILE A 132 8.06 16.52 -4.46
N GLY A 133 9.02 17.42 -4.60
CA GLY A 133 10.44 17.18 -4.32
C GLY A 133 11.19 16.74 -5.57
N GLY A 134 12.52 16.80 -5.53
CA GLY A 134 13.40 16.34 -6.60
C GLY A 134 13.89 14.92 -6.36
N ALA A 135 14.15 14.17 -7.42
CA ALA A 135 14.81 12.86 -7.30
C ALA A 135 16.16 13.00 -6.56
N GLY A 136 16.38 12.15 -5.56
CA GLY A 136 17.59 12.18 -4.74
C GLY A 136 17.62 13.25 -3.63
N THR A 137 16.58 14.07 -3.49
CA THR A 137 16.47 15.04 -2.39
C THR A 137 15.82 14.42 -1.15
N GLU A 138 16.24 14.86 0.04
CA GLU A 138 15.63 14.41 1.28
C GLU A 138 14.20 14.98 1.42
N LEU A 139 13.29 14.15 1.94
CA LEU A 139 11.94 14.61 2.26
C LEU A 139 11.99 15.59 3.44
N THR A 140 11.39 16.76 3.24
CA THR A 140 11.23 17.80 4.25
C THR A 140 9.77 17.91 4.68
N ILE A 141 9.52 18.54 5.82
CA ILE A 141 8.17 18.83 6.30
C ILE A 141 7.43 19.74 5.32
N ASP A 142 8.14 20.70 4.73
CA ASP A 142 7.58 21.59 3.71
C ASP A 142 7.01 20.80 2.52
N ASN A 143 7.70 19.74 2.09
CA ASN A 143 7.20 18.87 1.04
C ASN A 143 5.93 18.11 1.46
N ILE A 144 5.80 17.72 2.73
CA ILE A 144 4.57 17.10 3.25
C ILE A 144 3.42 18.12 3.24
N PHE A 145 3.64 19.35 3.70
CA PHE A 145 2.62 20.41 3.62
C PHE A 145 2.22 20.73 2.18
N LYS A 146 3.17 20.79 1.25
CA LYS A 146 2.90 20.98 -0.17
C LYS A 146 2.05 19.84 -0.73
N ALA A 147 2.34 18.58 -0.35
CA ALA A 147 1.56 17.43 -0.78
C ALA A 147 0.10 17.53 -0.30
N VAL A 148 -0.10 17.85 0.97
CA VAL A 148 -1.44 18.04 1.53
C VAL A 148 -2.16 19.21 0.86
N ALA A 149 -1.49 20.33 0.62
CA ALA A 149 -2.06 21.49 -0.07
C ALA A 149 -2.48 21.15 -1.50
N THR A 150 -1.66 20.38 -2.23
CA THR A 150 -1.97 19.92 -3.59
C THR A 150 -3.21 19.01 -3.62
N LEU A 151 -3.34 18.08 -2.66
CA LEU A 151 -4.52 17.22 -2.54
C LEU A 151 -5.78 18.04 -2.22
N ARG A 152 -5.69 19.01 -1.33
CA ARG A 152 -6.81 19.93 -1.00
C ARG A 152 -7.21 20.78 -2.21
N GLN A 153 -6.25 21.30 -2.95
CA GLN A 153 -6.51 22.05 -4.18
C GLN A 153 -7.24 21.19 -5.24
N ALA A 154 -6.94 19.90 -5.28
CA ALA A 154 -7.63 18.94 -6.13
C ALA A 154 -8.99 18.46 -5.57
N ASN A 155 -9.47 19.05 -4.46
CA ASN A 155 -10.72 18.69 -3.77
C ASN A 155 -10.81 17.21 -3.35
N VAL A 156 -9.68 16.59 -3.02
CA VAL A 156 -9.65 15.22 -2.49
C VAL A 156 -10.16 15.23 -1.04
N PRO A 157 -11.13 14.38 -0.67
CA PRO A 157 -11.63 14.32 0.71
C PRO A 157 -10.59 13.72 1.66
N MET A 158 -10.62 14.17 2.91
CA MET A 158 -9.82 13.58 3.99
C MET A 158 -10.42 12.23 4.44
N PRO A 159 -9.66 11.31 5.07
CA PRO A 159 -8.27 11.43 5.52
C PRO A 159 -7.24 11.13 4.43
N TYR A 160 -6.05 11.74 4.54
CA TYR A 160 -4.91 11.45 3.68
C TYR A 160 -3.96 10.49 4.36
N TYR A 161 -3.42 9.55 3.60
CA TYR A 161 -2.48 8.56 4.09
C TYR A 161 -1.13 8.74 3.43
N GLY A 162 -0.06 8.69 4.21
CA GLY A 162 1.31 8.72 3.72
C GLY A 162 2.04 7.43 4.07
N VAL A 163 2.70 6.83 3.10
CA VAL A 163 3.53 5.63 3.30
C VAL A 163 4.99 6.01 3.09
N PHE A 164 5.80 5.85 4.13
CA PHE A 164 7.20 6.26 4.14
C PHE A 164 8.11 5.11 4.55
N ASN A 165 9.30 5.08 3.95
CA ASN A 165 10.36 4.20 4.40
C ASN A 165 10.90 4.70 5.77
N PRO A 166 11.28 3.83 6.71
CA PRO A 166 11.84 4.22 8.01
C PRO A 166 13.03 5.19 7.92
N LYS A 167 13.88 5.05 6.90
CA LYS A 167 14.99 5.97 6.66
C LYS A 167 14.52 7.38 6.31
N VAL A 168 13.44 7.50 5.55
CA VAL A 168 12.84 8.79 5.20
C VAL A 168 12.22 9.46 6.43
N ILE A 169 11.55 8.68 7.28
CA ILE A 169 11.02 9.18 8.57
C ILE A 169 12.15 9.68 9.45
N TYR A 170 13.30 9.00 9.50
CA TYR A 170 14.47 9.46 10.22
C TYR A 170 14.94 10.84 9.72
N ASN A 171 15.01 11.05 8.40
CA ASN A 171 15.41 12.33 7.83
C ASN A 171 14.41 13.45 8.16
N VAL A 172 13.13 13.17 8.14
CA VAL A 172 12.07 14.11 8.58
C VAL A 172 12.25 14.45 10.06
N LYS A 173 12.48 13.47 10.92
CA LYS A 173 12.76 13.69 12.35
C LYS A 173 13.99 14.55 12.56
N LYS A 174 15.08 14.26 11.83
CA LYS A 174 16.32 15.05 11.87
C LYS A 174 16.10 16.50 11.45
N SER A 175 15.31 16.74 10.41
CA SER A 175 14.99 18.10 9.96
C SER A 175 14.17 18.87 11.00
N LEU A 176 13.26 18.23 11.71
CA LEU A 176 12.52 18.79 12.83
C LEU A 176 13.45 19.22 13.98
N THR A 177 14.36 18.34 14.36
CA THR A 177 15.30 18.62 15.44
C THR A 177 16.18 19.83 15.14
N ASN A 178 16.61 20.00 13.90
CA ASN A 178 17.45 21.12 13.48
C ASN A 178 16.67 22.47 13.41
N THR A 179 15.38 22.44 13.10
CA THR A 179 14.54 23.64 12.96
C THR A 179 14.01 24.14 14.30
N PHE A 180 13.91 23.27 15.29
CA PHE A 180 13.28 23.54 16.60
C PHE A 180 14.29 23.70 17.75
N VAL A 181 15.53 24.04 17.50
CA VAL A 181 16.47 24.50 18.57
C VAL A 181 16.08 25.91 19.02
N ASN A 182 14.82 26.14 19.31
CA ASN A 182 14.34 27.34 19.96
C ASN A 182 14.02 26.97 21.42
N PRO A 183 14.72 27.50 22.42
CA PRO A 183 14.50 27.15 23.83
C PRO A 183 13.09 27.51 24.34
N ASN A 184 12.29 28.23 23.56
CA ASN A 184 10.90 28.55 23.86
C ASN A 184 9.87 27.68 23.12
N ALA A 185 10.27 26.73 22.30
CA ALA A 185 9.35 25.77 21.66
C ALA A 185 9.00 24.67 22.65
N GLY A 186 7.85 24.77 23.28
CA GLY A 186 7.39 23.94 24.40
C GLY A 186 7.38 22.41 24.17
N ASP A 187 6.58 21.72 24.96
CA ASP A 187 6.53 20.24 25.18
C ASP A 187 6.65 19.32 23.96
N LEU A 188 6.26 19.72 22.77
CA LEU A 188 6.30 18.91 21.55
C LEU A 188 7.73 18.43 21.17
N GLN A 189 8.74 19.28 21.40
CA GLN A 189 10.13 18.94 21.10
C GLN A 189 10.68 17.89 22.04
N ASN A 190 10.37 18.05 23.32
CA ASN A 190 10.78 17.10 24.37
C ASN A 190 10.09 15.74 24.19
N GLU A 191 8.84 15.73 23.76
CA GLU A 191 8.08 14.52 23.53
C GLU A 191 8.57 13.77 22.29
N ALA A 192 8.86 14.46 21.20
CA ALA A 192 9.45 13.87 20.00
C ALA A 192 10.84 13.25 20.26
N MET A 193 11.66 13.89 21.10
CA MET A 193 12.97 13.34 21.48
C MET A 193 12.85 12.14 22.43
N ARG A 194 11.90 12.16 23.34
CA ARG A 194 11.71 11.12 24.35
C ARG A 194 10.98 9.88 23.85
N THR A 195 9.94 10.05 23.06
CA THR A 195 9.03 8.98 22.61
C THR A 195 9.16 8.68 21.11
N GLY A 196 9.84 9.55 20.35
CA GLY A 196 9.87 9.47 18.89
C GLY A 196 8.54 9.85 18.21
N PHE A 197 7.55 10.31 18.97
CA PHE A 197 6.28 10.78 18.44
C PHE A 197 6.44 12.21 17.86
N ILE A 198 6.04 12.40 16.60
CA ILE A 198 6.20 13.68 15.90
C ILE A 198 4.94 14.57 16.04
N GLY A 199 3.90 14.08 16.68
CA GLY A 199 2.63 14.77 16.73
C GLY A 199 1.82 14.58 15.42
N THR A 200 0.72 15.32 15.31
CA THR A 200 -0.10 15.36 14.11
C THR A 200 0.43 16.46 13.19
N ILE A 201 0.81 16.08 11.97
CA ILE A 201 1.28 17.02 10.95
C ILE A 201 0.15 17.24 9.95
N ALA A 202 -0.18 18.50 9.71
CA ALA A 202 -1.20 18.94 8.73
C ALA A 202 -2.66 18.58 9.05
N GLY A 203 -2.97 18.22 10.28
CA GLY A 203 -4.34 18.12 10.83
C GLY A 203 -5.09 16.88 10.45
#